data_054f1ff8a6fd0cc5e8694b9d3b41b81a
#
_entry.id   054f1ff8a6fd0cc5e8694b9d3b41b81a
#
_cell.length_a   1.000
_cell.length_b   1.000
_cell.length_c   1.000
_cell.angle_alpha   90.00
_cell.angle_beta   90.00
_cell.angle_gamma   90.00
#
_symmetry.space_group_name_H-M   'P 1'
#
loop_
_entity.id
_entity.type
_entity.pdbx_description
1 polymer ?
#
loop_
_entity_poly.entity_id
_entity_poly.type
_entity_poly.pdbx_seq_one_letter_code
_entity_poly.pdbx_strand_id
1 'polypeptide(L)'
;MDSHYFTAYCYEKIKQGLPNAKLKDSERLVNWVRVVKSDAEIELMKAAAIISQKGMKTAIEVINPGVRQCDAVGEIQKSLFYGTPEFGGEYSSIATLLPTGKGTSASHLTATQDKFVEGEATIIELSGVYQRYHVPMARTVLLGKPDQLKIDTMSKTNEALQAGIDSAKPGNTADDVAQAFWKILDKYGIEKTSRTGYSIGIGYPPDWGEHTLNISKGDMTILEPNITFHMIAVMQFGSWGVEASE
;
A
#
# COMPACT_ATOMS: atom_id res chain seq x y z
N MET A 1 -24.33 -0.02 0.70
CA MET A 1 -23.61 -1.13 0.08
C MET A 1 -22.44 -0.55 -0.67
N ASP A 2 -21.25 -1.08 -0.47
CA ASP A 2 -20.12 -0.70 -1.30
C ASP A 2 -20.30 -1.31 -2.68
N SER A 3 -20.59 -0.47 -3.67
CA SER A 3 -20.92 -0.89 -5.02
C SER A 3 -19.73 -1.55 -5.76
N HIS A 4 -18.48 -1.34 -5.29
CA HIS A 4 -17.28 -1.86 -5.95
C HIS A 4 -17.16 -3.38 -5.88
N TYR A 5 -17.65 -3.99 -4.79
CA TYR A 5 -17.53 -5.44 -4.55
C TYR A 5 -18.88 -6.14 -4.51
N PHE A 6 -19.96 -5.40 -4.74
CA PHE A 6 -21.30 -5.93 -4.74
C PHE A 6 -21.70 -6.37 -6.14
N THR A 7 -21.81 -7.68 -6.33
CA THR A 7 -22.06 -8.23 -7.67
C THR A 7 -23.44 -7.87 -8.22
N ALA A 8 -23.57 -7.73 -9.54
CA ALA A 8 -24.85 -7.53 -10.20
C ALA A 8 -25.85 -8.63 -9.84
N TYR A 9 -25.39 -9.88 -9.68
CA TYR A 9 -26.23 -11.00 -9.23
C TYR A 9 -26.86 -10.72 -7.85
N CYS A 10 -26.09 -10.28 -6.87
CA CYS A 10 -26.60 -9.94 -5.55
C CYS A 10 -27.58 -8.77 -5.62
N TYR A 11 -27.28 -7.73 -6.42
CA TYR A 11 -28.19 -6.61 -6.64
C TYR A 11 -29.54 -7.06 -7.17
N GLU A 12 -29.57 -7.87 -8.22
CA GLU A 12 -30.80 -8.41 -8.82
C GLU A 12 -31.60 -9.26 -7.82
N LYS A 13 -30.93 -10.11 -7.02
CA LYS A 13 -31.60 -10.92 -5.99
C LYS A 13 -32.25 -10.07 -4.89
N ILE A 14 -31.57 -9.03 -4.45
CA ILE A 14 -32.16 -8.09 -3.47
C ILE A 14 -33.35 -7.35 -4.05
N LYS A 15 -33.23 -6.87 -5.29
CA LYS A 15 -34.31 -6.19 -5.98
C LYS A 15 -35.54 -7.07 -6.18
N GLN A 16 -35.35 -8.34 -6.53
CA GLN A 16 -36.41 -9.33 -6.64
C GLN A 16 -37.06 -9.67 -5.28
N GLY A 17 -36.23 -9.85 -4.25
CA GLY A 17 -36.70 -10.21 -2.90
C GLY A 17 -37.36 -9.06 -2.13
N LEU A 18 -37.06 -7.82 -2.50
CA LEU A 18 -37.60 -6.60 -1.88
C LEU A 18 -38.22 -5.66 -2.92
N PRO A 19 -39.31 -6.07 -3.62
CA PRO A 19 -39.84 -5.34 -4.78
C PRO A 19 -40.35 -3.93 -4.44
N ASN A 20 -40.72 -3.67 -3.19
CA ASN A 20 -41.20 -2.36 -2.72
C ASN A 20 -40.09 -1.50 -2.11
N ALA A 21 -38.84 -1.99 -2.02
CA ALA A 21 -37.72 -1.22 -1.47
C ALA A 21 -37.09 -0.34 -2.54
N LYS A 22 -36.77 0.90 -2.16
CA LYS A 22 -35.97 1.80 -2.99
C LYS A 22 -34.49 1.57 -2.70
N LEU A 23 -33.78 0.97 -3.64
CA LEU A 23 -32.35 0.80 -3.56
C LEU A 23 -31.64 2.11 -3.93
N LYS A 24 -30.69 2.55 -3.10
CA LYS A 24 -29.84 3.71 -3.35
C LYS A 24 -28.38 3.32 -3.13
N ASP A 25 -27.48 3.89 -3.92
CA ASP A 25 -26.06 3.89 -3.61
C ASP A 25 -25.82 4.65 -2.30
N SER A 26 -25.02 4.10 -1.42
CA SER A 26 -24.65 4.74 -0.15
C SER A 26 -23.51 5.76 -0.32
N GLU A 27 -22.90 5.85 -1.51
CA GLU A 27 -21.76 6.72 -1.81
C GLU A 27 -20.63 6.56 -0.80
N ARG A 28 -20.40 5.31 -0.38
CA ARG A 28 -19.37 4.94 0.63
C ARG A 28 -19.59 5.58 2.00
N LEU A 29 -20.81 5.84 2.39
CA LEU A 29 -21.15 6.46 3.67
C LEU A 29 -20.40 5.82 4.86
N VAL A 30 -20.40 4.48 4.95
CA VAL A 30 -19.73 3.75 6.03
C VAL A 30 -18.21 3.94 5.98
N ASN A 31 -17.61 3.93 4.79
CA ASN A 31 -16.19 4.15 4.61
C ASN A 31 -15.78 5.56 5.08
N TRP A 32 -16.57 6.57 4.77
CA TRP A 32 -16.33 7.94 5.24
C TRP A 32 -16.48 8.09 6.75
N VAL A 33 -17.41 7.38 7.39
CA VAL A 33 -17.51 7.35 8.86
C VAL A 33 -16.26 6.74 9.49
N ARG A 34 -15.64 5.75 8.82
CA ARG A 34 -14.46 5.03 9.30
C ARG A 34 -13.13 5.71 8.99
N VAL A 35 -13.10 6.77 8.18
CA VAL A 35 -11.85 7.43 7.76
C VAL A 35 -11.08 8.01 8.95
N VAL A 36 -11.79 8.56 9.93
CA VAL A 36 -11.21 8.99 11.21
C VAL A 36 -11.34 7.85 12.21
N LYS A 37 -10.21 7.33 12.67
CA LYS A 37 -10.13 6.19 13.58
C LYS A 37 -10.32 6.66 15.04
N SER A 38 -10.99 5.84 15.84
CA SER A 38 -10.95 5.98 17.30
C SER A 38 -9.55 5.63 17.81
N ASP A 39 -9.23 6.05 19.05
CA ASP A 39 -7.94 5.72 19.67
C ASP A 39 -7.75 4.19 19.81
N ALA A 40 -8.83 3.43 20.04
CA ALA A 40 -8.78 1.97 20.10
C ALA A 40 -8.40 1.36 18.71
N GLU A 41 -8.93 1.90 17.62
CA GLU A 41 -8.57 1.46 16.27
C GLU A 41 -7.12 1.81 15.93
N ILE A 42 -6.63 2.96 16.38
CA ILE A 42 -5.21 3.33 16.23
C ILE A 42 -4.29 2.31 16.94
N GLU A 43 -4.65 1.81 18.12
CA GLU A 43 -3.86 0.77 18.79
C GLU A 43 -3.85 -0.56 17.99
N LEU A 44 -4.97 -0.94 17.35
CA LEU A 44 -5.00 -2.09 16.45
C LEU A 44 -4.11 -1.89 15.23
N MET A 45 -4.11 -0.68 14.66
CA MET A 45 -3.22 -0.35 13.53
C MET A 45 -1.75 -0.34 13.94
N LYS A 46 -1.40 0.12 15.15
CA LYS A 46 -0.02 0.01 15.65
C LYS A 46 0.43 -1.45 15.76
N ALA A 47 -0.43 -2.35 16.25
CA ALA A 47 -0.14 -3.78 16.28
C ALA A 47 0.09 -4.34 14.85
N ALA A 48 -0.78 -3.99 13.90
CA ALA A 48 -0.62 -4.36 12.49
C ALA A 48 0.69 -3.81 11.89
N ALA A 49 1.09 -2.57 12.25
CA ALA A 49 2.35 -1.96 11.80
C ALA A 49 3.57 -2.74 12.29
N ILE A 50 3.58 -3.21 13.54
CA ILE A 50 4.66 -4.05 14.08
C ILE A 50 4.77 -5.37 13.29
N ILE A 51 3.64 -5.98 12.94
CA ILE A 51 3.61 -7.18 12.08
C ILE A 51 4.16 -6.88 10.69
N SER A 52 3.78 -5.73 10.08
CA SER A 52 4.32 -5.30 8.78
C SER A 52 5.84 -5.12 8.82
N GLN A 53 6.36 -4.45 9.83
CA GLN A 53 7.81 -4.25 10.03
C GLN A 53 8.54 -5.58 10.13
N LYS A 54 7.99 -6.54 10.88
CA LYS A 54 8.57 -7.88 11.00
C LYS A 54 8.57 -8.61 9.65
N GLY A 55 7.45 -8.58 8.93
CA GLY A 55 7.35 -9.17 7.58
C GLY A 55 8.35 -8.54 6.61
N MET A 56 8.48 -7.21 6.63
CA MET A 56 9.45 -6.49 5.78
C MET A 56 10.90 -6.82 6.14
N LYS A 57 11.23 -6.93 7.44
CA LYS A 57 12.55 -7.36 7.88
C LYS A 57 12.87 -8.76 7.35
N THR A 58 11.95 -9.70 7.51
CA THR A 58 12.10 -11.05 6.92
C THR A 58 12.29 -10.97 5.41
N ALA A 59 11.51 -10.15 4.70
CA ALA A 59 11.65 -10.00 3.25
C ALA A 59 13.07 -9.55 2.84
N ILE A 60 13.62 -8.55 3.51
CA ILE A 60 14.99 -8.06 3.25
C ILE A 60 16.04 -9.15 3.53
N GLU A 61 15.83 -10.00 4.53
CA GLU A 61 16.75 -11.07 4.90
C GLU A 61 16.73 -12.25 3.90
N VAL A 62 15.55 -12.59 3.35
CA VAL A 62 15.41 -13.78 2.50
C VAL A 62 15.56 -13.51 1.00
N ILE A 63 15.44 -12.26 0.57
CA ILE A 63 15.60 -11.86 -0.84
C ILE A 63 17.09 -11.76 -1.17
N ASN A 64 17.63 -12.83 -1.74
CA ASN A 64 19.05 -12.92 -2.09
C ASN A 64 19.22 -13.53 -3.49
N PRO A 65 20.28 -13.16 -4.25
CA PRO A 65 20.56 -13.77 -5.54
C PRO A 65 20.60 -15.30 -5.48
N GLY A 66 19.93 -15.95 -6.43
CA GLY A 66 19.84 -17.40 -6.53
C GLY A 66 18.70 -18.05 -5.74
N VAL A 67 18.07 -17.36 -4.80
CA VAL A 67 16.83 -17.80 -4.10
C VAL A 67 15.64 -17.68 -5.05
N ARG A 68 14.71 -18.63 -5.02
CA ARG A 68 13.49 -18.54 -5.80
C ARG A 68 12.51 -17.54 -5.13
N GLN A 69 11.82 -16.76 -5.93
CA GLN A 69 10.85 -15.75 -5.44
C GLN A 69 9.74 -16.39 -4.58
N CYS A 70 9.20 -17.52 -5.01
CA CYS A 70 8.15 -18.24 -4.26
C CYS A 70 8.63 -18.75 -2.89
N ASP A 71 9.90 -19.15 -2.75
CA ASP A 71 10.48 -19.59 -1.46
C ASP A 71 10.58 -18.38 -0.50
N ALA A 72 11.06 -17.24 -1.00
CA ALA A 72 11.11 -16.01 -0.22
C ALA A 72 9.72 -15.56 0.25
N VAL A 73 8.72 -15.56 -0.63
CA VAL A 73 7.34 -15.21 -0.25
C VAL A 73 6.78 -16.18 0.77
N GLY A 74 7.11 -17.48 0.70
CA GLY A 74 6.73 -18.46 1.71
C GLY A 74 7.20 -18.07 3.11
N GLU A 75 8.46 -17.65 3.27
CA GLU A 75 9.00 -17.19 4.56
C GLU A 75 8.40 -15.84 5.00
N ILE A 76 8.18 -14.92 4.06
CA ILE A 76 7.52 -13.63 4.35
C ILE A 76 6.10 -13.87 4.88
N GLN A 77 5.30 -14.69 4.19
CA GLN A 77 3.93 -14.99 4.61
C GLN A 77 3.91 -15.69 5.98
N LYS A 78 4.79 -16.65 6.20
CA LYS A 78 4.96 -17.29 7.49
C LYS A 78 5.24 -16.27 8.60
N SER A 79 6.16 -15.32 8.37
CA SER A 79 6.49 -14.25 9.31
C SER A 79 5.29 -13.36 9.61
N LEU A 80 4.51 -12.99 8.58
CA LEU A 80 3.30 -12.17 8.73
C LEU A 80 2.23 -12.89 9.55
N PHE A 81 1.99 -14.19 9.32
CA PHE A 81 1.02 -14.98 10.09
C PHE A 81 1.46 -15.23 11.53
N TYR A 82 2.74 -15.50 11.77
CA TYR A 82 3.25 -15.64 13.13
C TYR A 82 3.12 -14.35 13.95
N GLY A 83 3.21 -13.21 13.28
CA GLY A 83 3.17 -11.94 13.98
C GLY A 83 4.27 -11.83 15.06
N THR A 84 3.92 -11.36 16.23
CA THR A 84 4.77 -11.22 17.41
C THR A 84 4.29 -12.15 18.55
N PRO A 85 5.02 -12.26 19.67
CA PRO A 85 4.49 -12.97 20.84
C PRO A 85 3.19 -12.38 21.38
N GLU A 86 2.98 -11.07 21.20
CA GLU A 86 1.80 -10.33 21.69
C GLU A 86 0.65 -10.32 20.70
N PHE A 87 0.97 -10.32 19.38
CA PHE A 87 -0.01 -10.14 18.32
C PHE A 87 0.18 -11.21 17.24
N GLY A 88 -0.74 -12.16 17.13
CA GLY A 88 -0.82 -13.04 15.97
C GLY A 88 -1.27 -12.28 14.73
N GLY A 89 -0.68 -12.59 13.58
CA GLY A 89 -1.08 -11.99 12.30
C GLY A 89 -2.25 -12.73 11.65
N GLU A 90 -2.91 -12.05 10.72
CA GLU A 90 -4.00 -12.57 9.92
C GLU A 90 -3.66 -12.52 8.42
N TYR A 91 -4.49 -13.16 7.58
CA TYR A 91 -4.33 -13.07 6.12
C TYR A 91 -4.55 -11.64 5.64
N SER A 92 -3.69 -11.17 4.73
CA SER A 92 -3.83 -9.88 4.09
C SER A 92 -4.91 -9.92 2.99
N SER A 93 -5.53 -8.76 2.75
CA SER A 93 -6.52 -8.58 1.66
C SER A 93 -5.89 -8.72 0.28
N ILE A 94 -4.62 -8.37 0.14
CA ILE A 94 -3.82 -8.54 -1.08
C ILE A 94 -2.64 -9.44 -0.74
N ALA A 95 -2.29 -10.36 -1.62
CA ALA A 95 -1.09 -11.19 -1.49
C ALA A 95 0.17 -10.31 -1.49
N THR A 96 1.26 -10.79 -0.88
CA THR A 96 2.56 -10.10 -0.99
C THR A 96 2.91 -9.89 -2.45
N LEU A 97 3.08 -8.63 -2.86
CA LEU A 97 3.49 -8.25 -4.19
C LEU A 97 5.02 -8.25 -4.25
N LEU A 98 5.56 -8.82 -5.34
CA LEU A 98 7.00 -9.03 -5.47
C LEU A 98 7.48 -8.84 -6.92
N PRO A 99 7.16 -7.70 -7.59
CA PRO A 99 7.73 -7.45 -8.90
C PRO A 99 9.26 -7.39 -8.83
N THR A 100 9.92 -8.16 -9.69
CA THR A 100 11.38 -8.36 -9.70
C THR A 100 11.94 -8.10 -11.10
N GLY A 101 13.14 -7.52 -11.18
CA GLY A 101 13.83 -7.21 -12.43
C GLY A 101 12.98 -6.32 -13.33
N LYS A 102 12.72 -6.75 -14.56
CA LYS A 102 11.85 -6.02 -15.51
C LYS A 102 10.41 -5.90 -15.01
N GLY A 103 9.96 -6.82 -14.17
CA GLY A 103 8.65 -6.77 -13.56
C GLY A 103 8.40 -5.54 -12.69
N THR A 104 9.45 -4.87 -12.19
CA THR A 104 9.33 -3.64 -11.39
C THR A 104 8.75 -2.46 -12.17
N SER A 105 8.67 -2.55 -13.49
CA SER A 105 7.97 -1.57 -14.35
C SER A 105 6.45 -1.70 -14.32
N ALA A 106 5.91 -2.71 -13.64
CA ALA A 106 4.47 -2.94 -13.51
C ALA A 106 4.11 -3.11 -12.03
N SER A 107 2.95 -2.58 -11.64
CA SER A 107 2.42 -2.74 -10.27
C SER A 107 1.73 -4.09 -10.12
N HIS A 108 1.64 -4.55 -8.86
CA HIS A 108 0.81 -5.67 -8.43
C HIS A 108 1.21 -7.05 -8.99
N LEU A 109 2.47 -7.23 -9.41
CA LEU A 109 2.97 -8.55 -9.76
C LEU A 109 3.30 -9.34 -8.50
N THR A 110 2.98 -10.63 -8.54
CA THR A 110 3.29 -11.58 -7.46
C THR A 110 4.56 -12.37 -7.77
N ALA A 111 5.05 -13.11 -6.78
CA ALA A 111 6.21 -13.98 -6.93
C ALA A 111 6.00 -15.06 -8.00
N THR A 112 7.08 -15.40 -8.70
CA THR A 112 7.18 -16.53 -9.64
C THR A 112 8.09 -17.63 -9.08
N GLN A 113 8.35 -18.66 -9.87
CA GLN A 113 9.38 -19.65 -9.56
C GLN A 113 10.81 -19.21 -9.97
N ASP A 114 10.94 -18.05 -10.59
CA ASP A 114 12.25 -17.53 -11.02
C ASP A 114 13.12 -17.17 -9.81
N LYS A 115 14.42 -17.14 -10.03
CA LYS A 115 15.39 -16.78 -9.02
C LYS A 115 15.67 -15.28 -9.06
N PHE A 116 15.95 -14.71 -7.91
CA PHE A 116 16.51 -13.35 -7.84
C PHE A 116 17.88 -13.30 -8.51
N VAL A 117 18.15 -12.21 -9.23
CA VAL A 117 19.37 -11.99 -10.00
C VAL A 117 20.13 -10.79 -9.44
N GLU A 118 21.46 -10.92 -9.35
CA GLU A 118 22.34 -9.82 -8.93
C GLU A 118 22.23 -8.62 -9.91
N GLY A 119 22.20 -7.40 -9.38
CA GLY A 119 22.04 -6.15 -10.14
C GLY A 119 20.59 -5.77 -10.44
N GLU A 120 19.63 -6.64 -10.15
CA GLU A 120 18.21 -6.34 -10.31
C GLU A 120 17.60 -5.68 -9.06
N ALA A 121 16.49 -4.98 -9.28
CA ALA A 121 15.63 -4.47 -8.23
C ALA A 121 14.49 -5.45 -7.95
N THR A 122 14.07 -5.54 -6.70
CA THR A 122 12.83 -6.22 -6.28
C THR A 122 12.03 -5.25 -5.43
N ILE A 123 10.80 -4.98 -5.83
CA ILE A 123 9.84 -4.25 -5.01
C ILE A 123 9.12 -5.28 -4.13
N ILE A 124 8.95 -4.94 -2.88
CA ILE A 124 8.18 -5.72 -1.91
C ILE A 124 7.06 -4.83 -1.44
N GLU A 125 5.82 -5.22 -1.63
CA GLU A 125 4.67 -4.59 -1.00
C GLU A 125 3.89 -5.66 -0.25
N LEU A 126 3.72 -5.46 1.06
CA LEU A 126 3.07 -6.39 1.97
C LEU A 126 2.27 -5.63 3.02
N SER A 127 1.38 -6.31 3.73
CA SER A 127 0.67 -5.74 4.87
C SER A 127 0.64 -6.71 6.04
N GLY A 128 1.04 -6.25 7.20
CA GLY A 128 0.64 -6.85 8.46
C GLY A 128 -0.84 -6.58 8.70
N VAL A 129 -1.51 -7.54 9.32
CA VAL A 129 -2.94 -7.48 9.60
C VAL A 129 -3.20 -7.92 11.04
N TYR A 130 -3.92 -7.10 11.77
CA TYR A 130 -4.38 -7.42 13.11
C TYR A 130 -5.84 -6.99 13.29
N GLN A 131 -6.71 -7.94 13.65
CA GLN A 131 -8.16 -7.74 13.73
C GLN A 131 -8.73 -7.02 12.48
N ARG A 132 -8.30 -7.44 11.31
CA ARG A 132 -8.62 -6.91 9.98
C ARG A 132 -8.10 -5.49 9.68
N TYR A 133 -7.42 -4.81 10.60
CA TYR A 133 -6.72 -3.56 10.29
C TYR A 133 -5.44 -3.86 9.53
N HIS A 134 -5.27 -3.18 8.40
CA HIS A 134 -4.13 -3.33 7.50
C HIS A 134 -3.19 -2.14 7.63
N VAL A 135 -1.90 -2.42 7.68
CA VAL A 135 -0.85 -1.41 7.56
C VAL A 135 0.12 -1.85 6.45
N PRO A 136 -0.19 -1.51 5.20
CA PRO A 136 0.68 -1.84 4.08
C PRO A 136 2.00 -1.10 4.16
N MET A 137 3.05 -1.73 3.63
CA MET A 137 4.41 -1.19 3.56
C MET A 137 5.07 -1.65 2.26
N ALA A 138 5.74 -0.73 1.58
CA ALA A 138 6.51 -1.05 0.38
C ALA A 138 7.97 -0.63 0.51
N ARG A 139 8.88 -1.46 0.01
CA ARG A 139 10.32 -1.19 -0.07
C ARG A 139 10.90 -1.77 -1.36
N THR A 140 11.93 -1.12 -1.88
CA THR A 140 12.73 -1.67 -2.98
C THR A 140 14.06 -2.18 -2.45
N VAL A 141 14.36 -3.44 -2.74
CA VAL A 141 15.67 -4.05 -2.50
C VAL A 141 16.45 -4.04 -3.80
N LEU A 142 17.67 -3.52 -3.76
CA LEU A 142 18.62 -3.52 -4.86
C LEU A 142 19.68 -4.60 -4.58
N LEU A 143 19.74 -5.63 -5.41
CA LEU A 143 20.58 -6.79 -5.16
C LEU A 143 22.01 -6.61 -5.71
N GLY A 144 23.03 -6.92 -4.91
CA GLY A 144 24.43 -6.87 -5.29
C GLY A 144 24.93 -5.46 -5.61
N LYS A 145 25.39 -5.22 -6.83
CA LYS A 145 25.88 -3.92 -7.32
C LYS A 145 24.83 -3.28 -8.23
N PRO A 146 23.90 -2.51 -7.68
CA PRO A 146 22.86 -1.87 -8.49
C PRO A 146 23.43 -0.74 -9.35
N ASP A 147 22.70 -0.43 -10.42
CA ASP A 147 22.94 0.74 -11.25
C ASP A 147 22.77 2.04 -10.43
N GLN A 148 23.72 2.97 -10.57
CA GLN A 148 23.70 4.25 -9.88
C GLN A 148 22.40 5.04 -10.14
N LEU A 149 21.87 4.93 -11.35
CA LEU A 149 20.58 5.56 -11.70
C LEU A 149 19.43 5.09 -10.77
N LYS A 150 19.38 3.81 -10.43
CA LYS A 150 18.35 3.27 -9.52
C LYS A 150 18.54 3.79 -8.09
N ILE A 151 19.78 3.89 -7.63
CA ILE A 151 20.13 4.45 -6.31
C ILE A 151 19.70 5.92 -6.24
N ASP A 152 20.08 6.70 -7.24
CA ASP A 152 19.76 8.14 -7.30
C ASP A 152 18.26 8.36 -7.39
N THR A 153 17.55 7.55 -8.17
CA THR A 153 16.08 7.62 -8.28
C THR A 153 15.43 7.28 -6.95
N MET A 154 15.89 6.24 -6.27
CA MET A 154 15.37 5.86 -4.96
C MET A 154 15.58 6.97 -3.92
N SER A 155 16.76 7.61 -3.93
CA SER A 155 17.05 8.76 -3.05
C SER A 155 16.09 9.93 -3.29
N LYS A 156 15.84 10.29 -4.56
CA LYS A 156 14.89 11.35 -4.92
C LYS A 156 13.44 10.99 -4.57
N THR A 157 13.08 9.72 -4.76
CA THR A 157 11.77 9.19 -4.37
C THR A 157 11.54 9.30 -2.87
N ASN A 158 12.56 8.96 -2.07
CA ASN A 158 12.50 9.09 -0.61
C ASN A 158 12.43 10.57 -0.16
N GLU A 159 13.15 11.48 -0.83
CA GLU A 159 13.05 12.94 -0.57
C GLU A 159 11.60 13.43 -0.83
N ALA A 160 11.00 13.01 -1.92
CA ALA A 160 9.63 13.37 -2.25
C ALA A 160 8.63 12.78 -1.24
N LEU A 161 8.79 11.50 -0.87
CA LEU A 161 7.97 10.83 0.14
C LEU A 161 8.04 11.58 1.47
N GLN A 162 9.24 11.92 1.93
CA GLN A 162 9.44 12.65 3.18
C GLN A 162 8.79 14.04 3.15
N ALA A 163 8.90 14.78 2.04
CA ALA A 163 8.25 16.08 1.90
C ALA A 163 6.71 15.99 2.02
N GLY A 164 6.12 14.94 1.45
CA GLY A 164 4.70 14.66 1.62
C GLY A 164 4.34 14.33 3.08
N ILE A 165 5.11 13.47 3.73
CA ILE A 165 4.92 13.12 5.15
C ILE A 165 5.01 14.37 6.04
N ASP A 166 5.99 15.22 5.82
CA ASP A 166 6.16 16.47 6.58
C ASP A 166 4.98 17.44 6.40
N SER A 167 4.30 17.37 5.26
CA SER A 167 3.08 18.14 4.96
C SER A 167 1.80 17.49 5.49
N ALA A 168 1.82 16.23 5.89
CA ALA A 168 0.67 15.50 6.39
C ALA A 168 0.34 15.89 7.84
N LYS A 169 -0.29 17.03 8.01
CA LYS A 169 -0.65 17.61 9.31
C LYS A 169 -2.15 17.89 9.39
N PRO A 170 -2.78 17.77 10.57
CA PRO A 170 -4.15 18.19 10.75
C PRO A 170 -4.39 19.63 10.28
N GLY A 171 -5.44 19.83 9.50
CA GLY A 171 -5.81 21.11 8.88
C GLY A 171 -5.31 21.29 7.45
N ASN A 172 -4.27 20.60 7.02
CA ASN A 172 -3.88 20.52 5.61
C ASN A 172 -4.84 19.62 4.84
N THR A 173 -4.91 19.78 3.53
CA THR A 173 -5.68 18.92 2.64
C THR A 173 -4.84 17.77 2.10
N ALA A 174 -5.47 16.73 1.59
CA ALA A 174 -4.80 15.66 0.85
C ALA A 174 -4.06 16.21 -0.40
N ASP A 175 -4.61 17.29 -1.03
CA ASP A 175 -3.93 18.03 -2.10
C ASP A 175 -2.64 18.69 -1.62
N ASP A 176 -2.60 19.34 -0.44
CA ASP A 176 -1.39 19.97 0.11
C ASP A 176 -0.26 18.93 0.26
N VAL A 177 -0.59 17.75 0.76
CA VAL A 177 0.37 16.63 0.89
C VAL A 177 0.86 16.17 -0.49
N ALA A 178 -0.07 16.04 -1.43
CA ALA A 178 0.26 15.67 -2.80
C ALA A 178 1.15 16.73 -3.46
N GLN A 179 0.85 18.02 -3.33
CA GLN A 179 1.65 19.10 -3.89
C GLN A 179 3.07 19.16 -3.31
N ALA A 180 3.22 18.93 -2.00
CA ALA A 180 4.53 18.85 -1.37
C ALA A 180 5.39 17.72 -1.97
N PHE A 181 4.80 16.54 -2.19
CA PHE A 181 5.45 15.41 -2.84
C PHE A 181 5.85 15.73 -4.29
N TRP A 182 4.89 16.21 -5.11
CA TRP A 182 5.15 16.51 -6.53
C TRP A 182 6.14 17.63 -6.75
N LYS A 183 6.19 18.64 -5.88
CA LYS A 183 7.18 19.71 -5.95
C LYS A 183 8.63 19.20 -5.93
N ILE A 184 8.89 18.14 -5.17
CA ILE A 184 10.22 17.51 -5.16
C ILE A 184 10.46 16.74 -6.47
N LEU A 185 9.50 16.00 -6.97
CA LEU A 185 9.65 15.31 -8.25
C LEU A 185 9.88 16.29 -9.41
N ASP A 186 9.12 17.40 -9.45
CA ASP A 186 9.26 18.45 -10.47
C ASP A 186 10.67 19.07 -10.46
N LYS A 187 11.26 19.27 -9.27
CA LYS A 187 12.67 19.72 -9.10
C LYS A 187 13.66 18.79 -9.82
N TYR A 188 13.36 17.51 -9.90
CA TYR A 188 14.21 16.50 -10.53
C TYR A 188 13.75 16.12 -11.95
N GLY A 189 12.71 16.72 -12.49
CA GLY A 189 12.14 16.40 -13.79
C GLY A 189 11.57 14.99 -13.87
N ILE A 190 11.06 14.48 -12.75
CA ILE A 190 10.48 13.14 -12.67
C ILE A 190 8.95 13.25 -12.75
N GLU A 191 8.36 12.62 -13.75
CA GLU A 191 6.92 12.58 -13.94
C GLU A 191 6.30 11.41 -13.17
N LYS A 192 5.18 11.70 -12.48
CA LYS A 192 4.31 10.71 -11.85
C LYS A 192 2.86 11.16 -11.99
N THR A 193 2.02 10.33 -12.58
CA THR A 193 0.62 10.65 -12.86
C THR A 193 -0.36 10.02 -11.85
N SER A 194 0.03 8.91 -11.21
CA SER A 194 -0.80 8.22 -10.23
C SER A 194 -0.80 8.93 -8.87
N ARG A 195 -1.86 8.73 -8.08
CA ARG A 195 -1.92 9.17 -6.68
C ARG A 195 -0.67 8.71 -5.90
N THR A 196 -0.36 9.40 -4.81
CA THR A 196 0.78 9.07 -3.95
C THR A 196 0.36 8.58 -2.55
N GLY A 197 -0.91 8.24 -2.38
CA GLY A 197 -1.41 7.64 -1.16
C GLY A 197 -2.93 7.46 -1.19
N TYR A 198 -3.43 6.73 -0.20
CA TYR A 198 -4.85 6.44 -0.03
C TYR A 198 -5.13 6.01 1.41
N SER A 199 -6.37 6.23 1.88
CA SER A 199 -6.81 5.84 3.22
C SER A 199 -6.77 4.32 3.43
N ILE A 200 -6.37 3.91 4.62
CA ILE A 200 -6.28 2.51 5.06
C ILE A 200 -6.99 2.32 6.40
N GLY A 201 -7.31 1.07 6.71
CA GLY A 201 -7.97 0.68 7.96
C GLY A 201 -8.40 -0.78 7.90
N ILE A 202 -9.68 -1.08 8.17
CA ILE A 202 -10.23 -2.43 8.01
C ILE A 202 -10.31 -2.76 6.52
N GLY A 203 -9.72 -3.90 6.15
CA GLY A 203 -9.74 -4.41 4.78
C GLY A 203 -10.12 -5.88 4.70
N TYR A 204 -10.75 -6.25 3.59
CA TYR A 204 -11.05 -7.64 3.19
C TYR A 204 -10.70 -7.80 1.72
N PRO A 205 -10.33 -9.00 1.26
CA PRO A 205 -10.08 -9.20 -0.16
C PRO A 205 -11.22 -8.64 -1.02
N PRO A 206 -10.92 -8.01 -2.13
CA PRO A 206 -9.63 -7.99 -2.83
C PRO A 206 -8.76 -6.75 -2.56
N ASP A 207 -9.06 -5.89 -1.58
CA ASP A 207 -8.34 -4.64 -1.36
C ASP A 207 -8.18 -4.30 0.14
N TRP A 208 -7.14 -3.55 0.48
CA TRP A 208 -6.92 -2.99 1.83
C TRP A 208 -7.17 -1.48 1.91
N GLY A 209 -7.41 -0.80 0.80
CA GLY A 209 -7.78 0.62 0.76
C GLY A 209 -9.22 0.86 1.18
N GLU A 210 -9.49 1.96 1.85
CA GLU A 210 -10.85 2.33 2.29
C GLU A 210 -11.67 3.05 1.21
N HIS A 211 -11.07 3.41 0.08
CA HIS A 211 -11.73 4.12 -1.03
C HIS A 211 -12.40 5.46 -0.61
N THR A 212 -11.82 6.17 0.35
CA THR A 212 -12.24 7.50 0.77
C THR A 212 -11.28 8.55 0.22
N LEU A 213 -10.42 9.16 1.04
CA LEU A 213 -9.46 10.14 0.58
C LEU A 213 -8.33 9.51 -0.26
N ASN A 214 -7.80 10.28 -1.19
CA ASN A 214 -6.58 9.98 -1.93
C ASN A 214 -5.57 11.10 -1.74
N ILE A 215 -4.32 10.75 -1.49
CA ILE A 215 -3.24 11.74 -1.56
C ILE A 215 -2.92 11.98 -3.04
N SER A 216 -3.65 12.93 -3.61
CA SER A 216 -3.58 13.27 -5.04
C SER A 216 -3.95 14.73 -5.27
N LYS A 217 -3.46 15.29 -6.39
CA LYS A 217 -3.81 16.66 -6.78
C LYS A 217 -5.33 16.78 -6.94
N GLY A 218 -5.91 17.81 -6.30
CA GLY A 218 -7.34 18.13 -6.35
C GLY A 218 -8.20 17.44 -5.29
N ASP A 219 -7.66 16.57 -4.44
CA ASP A 219 -8.41 16.01 -3.31
C ASP A 219 -8.35 16.99 -2.12
N MET A 220 -9.43 17.71 -1.93
CA MET A 220 -9.55 18.77 -0.91
C MET A 220 -9.99 18.25 0.46
N THR A 221 -9.96 16.94 0.68
CA THR A 221 -10.27 16.33 1.99
C THR A 221 -9.30 16.87 3.04
N ILE A 222 -9.84 17.51 4.08
CA ILE A 222 -9.04 18.04 5.19
C ILE A 222 -8.57 16.88 6.06
N LEU A 223 -7.30 16.86 6.38
CA LEU A 223 -6.72 15.87 7.29
C LEU A 223 -7.09 16.21 8.74
N GLU A 224 -7.69 15.26 9.41
CA GLU A 224 -8.00 15.31 10.84
C GLU A 224 -7.06 14.36 11.62
N PRO A 225 -6.86 14.58 12.93
CA PRO A 225 -6.19 13.58 13.76
C PRO A 225 -6.84 12.21 13.60
N ASN A 226 -6.03 11.14 13.62
CA ASN A 226 -6.46 9.76 13.48
C ASN A 226 -6.99 9.36 12.08
N ILE A 227 -6.87 10.21 11.06
CA ILE A 227 -6.93 9.74 9.68
C ILE A 227 -5.65 8.98 9.38
N THR A 228 -5.80 7.75 8.86
CA THR A 228 -4.67 6.89 8.50
C THR A 228 -4.66 6.64 6.99
N PHE A 229 -3.48 6.70 6.40
CA PHE A 229 -3.30 6.46 4.97
C PHE A 229 -1.95 5.82 4.68
N HIS A 230 -1.89 5.05 3.62
CA HIS A 230 -0.66 4.52 3.05
C HIS A 230 -0.13 5.54 2.06
N MET A 231 0.97 6.20 2.41
CA MET A 231 1.65 7.09 1.49
C MET A 231 2.67 6.32 0.69
N ILE A 232 2.47 6.21 -0.63
CA ILE A 232 3.21 5.31 -1.50
C ILE A 232 3.77 6.02 -2.74
N ALA A 233 5.06 5.92 -2.91
CA ALA A 233 5.80 6.49 -4.04
C ALA A 233 6.21 5.39 -5.02
N VAL A 234 5.33 5.07 -5.96
CA VAL A 234 5.60 4.12 -7.07
C VAL A 234 6.16 4.90 -8.24
N MET A 235 7.40 4.60 -8.64
CA MET A 235 8.09 5.24 -9.75
C MET A 235 8.42 4.17 -10.80
N GLN A 236 7.90 4.32 -12.02
CA GLN A 236 8.05 3.35 -13.11
C GLN A 236 8.67 4.01 -14.34
N PHE A 237 9.69 3.35 -14.91
CA PHE A 237 10.50 3.86 -16.00
C PHE A 237 10.68 2.79 -17.09
N GLY A 238 9.76 2.73 -18.04
CA GLY A 238 9.85 1.81 -19.18
C GLY A 238 10.04 0.33 -18.78
N SER A 239 11.26 -0.09 -18.46
CA SER A 239 11.61 -1.48 -18.15
C SER A 239 11.98 -1.75 -16.69
N TRP A 240 11.87 -0.77 -15.82
CA TRP A 240 12.19 -0.90 -14.38
C TRP A 240 11.41 0.11 -13.54
N GLY A 241 11.40 -0.10 -12.24
CA GLY A 241 10.77 0.81 -11.28
C GLY A 241 11.37 0.67 -9.89
N VAL A 242 11.02 1.62 -9.04
CA VAL A 242 11.30 1.62 -7.60
C VAL A 242 10.07 2.07 -6.83
N GLU A 243 9.96 1.62 -5.59
CA GLU A 243 8.83 1.94 -4.73
C GLU A 243 9.27 2.05 -3.29
N ALA A 244 8.73 3.01 -2.59
CA ALA A 244 8.82 3.15 -1.15
C ALA A 244 7.51 3.70 -0.59
N SER A 245 7.20 3.37 0.65
CA SER A 245 6.00 3.87 1.33
C SER A 245 6.18 4.03 2.83
N GLU A 246 5.29 4.81 3.41
CA GLU A 246 5.10 4.98 4.86
C GLU A 246 3.61 5.06 5.20
#